data_02ea4aada91f0b99ad828510aa83958e
#
_entry.id   02ea4aada91f0b99ad828510aa83958e
#
_cell.length_a   1.000
_cell.length_b   1.000
_cell.length_c   1.000
_cell.angle_alpha   90.00
_cell.angle_beta   90.00
_cell.angle_gamma   90.00
#
_symmetry.space_group_name_H-M   'P 1'
#
loop_
_entity.id
_entity.type
_entity.pdbx_description
1 polymer ?
#
loop_
_entity_poly.entity_id
_entity_poly.type
_entity_poly.pdbx_seq_one_letter_code
_entity_poly.pdbx_strand_id
1 'polypeptide(L)' 'MSEYIPVMCPYCGEMAELTVEDEGWSRQSYVQDCPVCCQPWHVDLVRDADGDWNATVRTTDE' A
#
# COMPACT_ATOMS: atom_id res chain seq x y z
N MET A 1 4.02 -11.13 -12.27
CA MET A 1 3.16 -11.70 -11.24
C MET A 1 2.80 -10.66 -10.21
N SER A 2 1.59 -10.71 -9.69
CA SER A 2 1.15 -9.77 -8.69
C SER A 2 1.22 -10.41 -7.31
N GLU A 3 1.53 -9.60 -6.32
CA GLU A 3 1.58 -10.02 -4.93
C GLU A 3 0.60 -9.17 -4.13
N TYR A 4 0.14 -9.73 -3.01
CA TYR A 4 -0.76 -9.01 -2.12
C TYR A 4 -0.06 -8.75 -0.80
N ILE A 5 -0.12 -7.52 -0.33
CA ILE A 5 0.50 -7.12 0.92
C ILE A 5 -0.61 -6.66 1.87
N PRO A 6 -0.76 -7.29 3.04
CA PRO A 6 -1.77 -6.84 4.00
C PRO A 6 -1.31 -5.56 4.69
N VAL A 7 -2.23 -4.60 4.78
CA VAL A 7 -1.97 -3.33 5.45
C VAL A 7 -3.17 -2.98 6.31
N MET A 8 -2.96 -2.10 7.29
CA MET A 8 -4.03 -1.64 8.16
C MET A 8 -4.43 -0.23 7.75
N CYS A 9 -5.71 0.00 7.58
CA CYS A 9 -6.24 1.31 7.25
C CYS A 9 -5.93 2.30 8.37
N PRO A 10 -5.34 3.46 8.06
CA PRO A 10 -5.02 4.45 9.10
C PRO A 10 -6.23 5.20 9.63
N TYR A 11 -7.39 5.02 9.02
CA TYR A 11 -8.62 5.68 9.47
C TYR A 11 -9.50 4.77 10.31
N CYS A 12 -9.81 3.59 9.80
CA CYS A 12 -10.75 2.71 10.48
C CYS A 12 -10.09 1.51 11.15
N GLY A 13 -8.82 1.26 10.88
CA GLY A 13 -8.09 0.15 11.49
C GLY A 13 -8.38 -1.23 10.91
N GLU A 14 -9.16 -1.28 9.85
CA GLU A 14 -9.46 -2.55 9.21
C GLU A 14 -8.33 -3.00 8.31
N MET A 15 -8.17 -4.31 8.17
CA MET A 15 -7.15 -4.86 7.30
C MET A 15 -7.58 -4.81 5.85
N ALA A 16 -6.65 -4.44 5.00
CA ALA A 16 -6.87 -4.40 3.56
C ALA A 16 -5.67 -5.03 2.87
N GLU A 17 -5.82 -5.37 1.62
CA GLU A 17 -4.74 -5.94 0.84
C GLU A 17 -4.40 -5.03 -0.32
N LEU A 18 -3.10 -4.83 -0.51
CA LEU A 18 -2.60 -4.04 -1.64
C LEU A 18 -2.08 -5.00 -2.71
N THR A 19 -2.40 -4.71 -3.95
CA THR A 19 -1.88 -5.47 -5.06
C THR A 19 -0.59 -4.83 -5.53
N VAL A 20 0.47 -5.62 -5.61
CA VAL A 20 1.76 -5.15 -6.08
C VAL A 20 2.04 -5.80 -7.42
N GLU A 21 2.31 -4.97 -8.42
CA GLU A 21 2.68 -5.46 -9.74
C GLU A 21 4.17 -5.24 -9.93
N ASP A 22 4.87 -6.32 -10.21
CA ASP A 22 6.31 -6.26 -10.42
C ASP A 22 6.58 -5.85 -11.86
N GLU A 23 6.71 -4.56 -12.09
CA GLU A 23 6.96 -4.02 -13.41
C GLU A 23 8.38 -3.49 -13.55
N GLY A 24 9.28 -3.97 -12.69
CA GLY A 24 10.65 -3.53 -12.73
C GLY A 24 10.94 -2.30 -11.88
N TRP A 25 9.94 -1.79 -11.20
CA TRP A 25 10.12 -0.63 -10.31
C TRP A 25 10.44 -1.12 -8.92
N SER A 26 11.38 -0.46 -8.27
CA SER A 26 11.72 -0.79 -6.88
C SER A 26 10.97 0.09 -5.89
N ARG A 27 10.20 1.05 -6.37
CA ARG A 27 9.46 1.97 -5.52
C ARG A 27 8.21 2.43 -6.25
N GLN A 28 7.09 2.42 -5.54
CA GLN A 28 5.82 2.89 -6.07
C GLN A 28 5.12 3.73 -5.03
N SER A 29 4.46 4.78 -5.49
CA SER A 29 3.73 5.67 -4.59
C SER A 29 2.43 6.06 -5.29
N TYR A 30 1.30 5.91 -4.61
CA TYR A 30 0.02 6.24 -5.21
C TYR A 30 -1.03 6.43 -4.12
N VAL A 31 -2.21 6.88 -4.53
CA VAL A 31 -3.34 7.05 -3.63
C VAL A 31 -4.35 5.95 -3.91
N GLN A 32 -4.86 5.33 -2.85
CA GLN A 32 -5.85 4.28 -2.96
C GLN A 32 -6.94 4.53 -1.93
N ASP A 33 -8.18 4.22 -2.31
CA ASP A 33 -9.31 4.32 -1.37
C ASP A 33 -9.39 3.07 -0.52
N CYS A 34 -9.72 3.27 0.76
CA CYS A 34 -9.93 2.15 1.65
C CYS A 34 -11.18 1.38 1.22
N PRO A 35 -11.12 0.04 1.11
CA PRO A 35 -12.30 -0.73 0.70
C PRO A 35 -13.40 -0.79 1.77
N VAL A 36 -13.10 -0.37 2.99
CA VAL A 36 -14.07 -0.43 4.09
C VAL A 36 -14.68 0.94 4.37
N CYS A 37 -13.84 1.95 4.61
CA CYS A 37 -14.34 3.28 4.96
C CYS A 37 -14.30 4.27 3.81
N CYS A 38 -13.75 3.87 2.68
CA CYS A 38 -13.71 4.68 1.45
C CYS A 38 -12.89 5.96 1.57
N GLN A 39 -12.06 6.09 2.59
CA GLN A 39 -11.21 7.26 2.72
C GLN A 39 -9.93 7.06 1.91
N PRO A 40 -9.45 8.11 1.22
CA PRO A 40 -8.21 7.99 0.45
C PRO A 40 -6.99 7.97 1.37
N TRP A 41 -6.03 7.15 1.03
CA TRP A 41 -4.78 7.06 1.77
C TRP A 41 -3.60 7.02 0.80
N HIS A 42 -2.46 7.49 1.27
CA HIS A 42 -1.22 7.39 0.50
C HIS A 42 -0.58 6.04 0.74
N VAL A 43 -0.20 5.40 -0.35
CA VAL A 43 0.47 4.10 -0.28
C VAL A 43 1.88 4.28 -0.82
N ASP A 44 2.86 3.84 -0.05
CA ASP A 44 4.25 3.81 -0.47
C ASP A 44 4.72 2.37 -0.45
N LEU A 45 5.15 1.88 -1.59
CA LEU A 45 5.70 0.54 -1.73
C LEU A 45 7.18 0.66 -2.06
N VAL A 46 8.02 0.00 -1.27
CA VAL A 46 9.46 0.01 -1.47
C VAL A 46 9.96 -1.42 -1.47
N ARG A 47 10.79 -1.74 -2.43
CA ARG A 47 11.38 -3.06 -2.54
C ARG A 47 12.80 -3.04 -1.99
N ASP A 48 13.09 -3.93 -1.06
CA ASP A 48 14.40 -4.06 -0.45
C ASP A 48 15.42 -4.66 -1.41
N ALA A 49 16.69 -4.59 -1.00
CA ALA A 49 17.74 -5.28 -1.70
C ALA A 49 17.53 -6.80 -1.72
N ASP A 50 16.81 -7.30 -0.73
CA ASP A 50 16.48 -8.74 -0.64
C ASP A 50 15.30 -9.13 -1.52
N GLY A 51 14.66 -8.15 -2.13
CA GLY A 51 13.49 -8.41 -2.98
C GLY A 51 12.17 -8.38 -2.24
N ASP A 52 12.17 -8.03 -0.98
CA ASP A 52 10.95 -7.94 -0.19
C ASP A 52 10.28 -6.59 -0.36
N TRP A 53 8.94 -6.59 -0.40
CA TRP A 53 8.18 -5.37 -0.52
C TRP A 53 7.77 -4.88 0.85
N ASN A 54 7.97 -3.59 1.09
CA ASN A 54 7.50 -2.92 2.30
C ASN A 54 6.43 -1.93 1.91
N ALA A 55 5.30 -2.00 2.57
CA ALA A 55 4.17 -1.12 2.30
C ALA A 55 3.93 -0.20 3.48
N THR A 56 3.75 1.08 3.21
CA THR A 56 3.41 2.07 4.22
C THR A 56 2.18 2.82 3.74
N VAL A 57 1.20 2.97 4.62
CA VAL A 57 0.00 3.72 4.30
C VAL A 57 -0.12 4.90 5.27
N ARG A 58 -0.54 6.04 4.74
CA ARG A 58 -0.67 7.26 5.53
C ARG A 58 -1.95 7.97 5.15
N THR A 59 -2.47 8.75 6.09
CA THR A 59 -3.65 9.57 5.79
C THR A 59 -3.27 10.70 4.85
N THR A 60 -4.24 11.19 4.10
CA THR A 60 -4.01 12.28 3.17
C THR A 60 -4.31 13.65 3.80
N ASP A 61 -4.69 13.64 5.05
CA ASP A 61 -5.08 14.86 5.78
C ASP A 61 -3.91 15.63 6.35
N GLU A 62 -2.75 15.23 6.09
CA GLU A 62 -1.56 15.85 6.67
C GLU A 62 -1.20 17.14 5.99
#